data_125366c5ee934e55313f40c7b71aa4e4
#
_entry.id   125366c5ee934e55313f40c7b71aa4e4
#
_cell.length_a   1.000
_cell.length_b   1.000
_cell.length_c   1.000
_cell.angle_alpha   90.00
_cell.angle_beta   90.00
_cell.angle_gamma   90.00
#
_symmetry.space_group_name_H-M   'P 1'
#
loop_
_entity.id
_entity.type
_entity.pdbx_description
1 polymer ?
#
loop_
_entity_poly.entity_id
_entity_poly.type
_entity_poly.pdbx_seq_one_letter_code
_entity_poly.pdbx_strand_id
1 'polypeptide(L)'
;GLRVFTGMETDIAEGGHILSLGTPEHILGLNARLATYKEKGKFLPFKKLMDLFEEYPIVIGAAHPYREGGHIPELSFEQLKRLHFLDLNGKDIALNQDYFEEKTGMLAKKLDVPMISGSDTHQAVQYGCVRTKFSHSIETVQELYEEMKKGNYEIVISPNASFQVKTAGILKKALKEIHNLGGDYVSVLVNQNNE
;
A
#
# COMPACT_ATOMS: atom_id res chain seq x y z
N GLY A 1 20.37 9.96 -7.09
CA GLY A 1 19.89 9.49 -5.80
C GLY A 1 18.51 8.83 -5.93
N LEU A 2 18.03 8.16 -4.89
CA LEU A 2 16.67 7.61 -4.85
C LEU A 2 15.66 8.73 -4.66
N ARG A 3 14.59 8.75 -5.46
CA ARG A 3 13.46 9.64 -5.24
C ARG A 3 12.41 8.94 -4.39
N VAL A 4 11.90 9.62 -3.37
CA VAL A 4 10.87 9.10 -2.47
C VAL A 4 9.63 9.99 -2.57
N PHE A 5 8.47 9.40 -2.86
CA PHE A 5 7.18 10.06 -2.79
C PHE A 5 6.55 9.82 -1.42
N THR A 6 5.92 10.85 -0.87
CA THR A 6 5.24 10.76 0.41
C THR A 6 3.87 10.14 0.23
N GLY A 7 3.54 9.20 1.09
CA GLY A 7 2.23 8.55 1.10
C GLY A 7 1.79 8.14 2.50
N MET A 8 0.54 7.75 2.60
CA MET A 8 -0.06 7.23 3.84
C MET A 8 -1.03 6.10 3.49
N GLU A 9 -1.06 5.08 4.32
CA GLU A 9 -2.07 4.03 4.31
C GLU A 9 -3.04 4.26 5.47
N THR A 10 -4.34 4.22 5.18
CA THR A 10 -5.41 4.57 6.13
C THR A 10 -6.46 3.49 6.16
N ASP A 11 -6.78 3.00 7.36
CA ASP A 11 -7.87 2.05 7.58
C ASP A 11 -9.23 2.72 7.38
N ILE A 12 -10.21 1.95 6.89
CA ILE A 12 -11.61 2.36 6.78
C ILE A 12 -12.52 1.55 7.71
N ALA A 13 -13.64 2.11 8.12
CA ALA A 13 -14.58 1.47 9.05
C ALA A 13 -15.19 0.17 8.49
N GLU A 14 -15.35 0.08 7.19
CA GLU A 14 -15.85 -1.11 6.49
C GLU A 14 -14.83 -2.27 6.48
N GLY A 15 -13.57 -1.99 6.78
CA GLY A 15 -12.46 -2.93 6.65
C GLY A 15 -11.75 -2.83 5.30
N GLY A 16 -10.45 -2.66 5.36
CA GLY A 16 -9.57 -2.44 4.22
C GLY A 16 -8.75 -1.16 4.36
N HIS A 17 -7.83 -0.96 3.43
CA HIS A 17 -6.86 0.13 3.50
C HIS A 17 -6.89 0.97 2.23
N ILE A 18 -6.81 2.29 2.40
CA ILE A 18 -6.75 3.27 1.31
C ILE A 18 -5.38 3.93 1.34
N LEU A 19 -4.72 3.92 0.18
CA LEU A 19 -3.44 4.58 -0.06
C LEU A 19 -3.69 6.02 -0.51
N SER A 20 -2.91 6.94 0.00
CA SER A 20 -2.85 8.32 -0.48
C SER A 20 -1.40 8.70 -0.76
N LEU A 21 -1.15 9.30 -1.93
CA LEU A 21 0.16 9.82 -2.32
C LEU A 21 0.05 11.30 -2.65
N GLY A 22 0.98 12.10 -2.13
CA GLY A 22 0.96 13.54 -2.33
C GLY A 22 2.29 14.19 -1.96
N THR A 23 2.30 15.51 -1.88
CA THR A 23 3.45 16.21 -1.30
C THR A 23 3.52 15.96 0.21
N PRO A 24 4.70 16.11 0.84
CA PRO A 24 4.82 15.98 2.30
C PRO A 24 3.83 16.88 3.06
N GLU A 25 3.59 18.10 2.59
CA GLU A 25 2.65 19.04 3.18
C GLU A 25 1.21 18.49 3.19
N HIS A 26 0.74 17.98 2.04
CA HIS A 26 -0.61 17.43 1.91
C HIS A 26 -0.79 16.20 2.79
N ILE A 27 0.16 15.26 2.78
CA ILE A 27 0.07 14.03 3.57
C ILE A 27 0.17 14.32 5.07
N LEU A 28 1.02 15.23 5.51
CA LEU A 28 1.10 15.65 6.91
C LEU A 28 -0.17 16.37 7.37
N GLY A 29 -0.75 17.22 6.52
CA GLY A 29 -2.03 17.88 6.78
C GLY A 29 -3.18 16.88 6.96
N LEU A 30 -3.28 15.89 6.07
CA LEU A 30 -4.24 14.78 6.18
C LEU A 30 -4.02 13.95 7.44
N ASN A 31 -2.77 13.58 7.73
CA ASN A 31 -2.41 12.81 8.90
C ASN A 31 -2.81 13.51 10.21
N ALA A 32 -2.69 14.83 10.28
CA ALA A 32 -3.13 15.64 11.42
C ALA A 32 -4.66 15.62 11.56
N ARG A 33 -5.41 15.78 10.46
CA ARG A 33 -6.89 15.73 10.47
C ARG A 33 -7.43 14.35 10.83
N LEU A 34 -6.67 13.29 10.54
CA LEU A 34 -7.03 11.90 10.85
C LEU A 34 -6.60 11.45 12.25
N ALA A 35 -5.94 12.30 13.04
CA ALA A 35 -5.33 11.92 14.33
C ALA A 35 -6.31 11.21 15.29
N THR A 36 -7.58 11.62 15.33
CA THR A 36 -8.62 11.04 16.21
C THR A 36 -9.28 9.78 15.64
N TYR A 37 -8.98 9.42 14.40
CA TYR A 37 -9.60 8.30 13.67
C TYR A 37 -8.67 7.10 13.46
N LYS A 38 -7.51 7.07 14.13
CA LYS A 38 -6.47 6.03 13.94
C LYS A 38 -6.67 4.79 14.81
N GLU A 39 -7.55 4.85 15.78
CA GLU A 39 -7.80 3.74 16.68
C GLU A 39 -8.89 2.81 16.13
N LYS A 40 -8.73 1.52 16.35
CA LYS A 40 -9.74 0.53 15.98
C LYS A 40 -11.10 0.91 16.59
N GLY A 41 -12.14 0.90 15.78
CA GLY A 41 -13.50 1.33 16.14
C GLY A 41 -13.77 2.83 15.97
N LYS A 42 -12.74 3.61 15.58
CA LYS A 42 -12.87 5.04 15.27
C LYS A 42 -12.56 5.37 13.80
N PHE A 43 -12.21 4.37 12.98
CA PHE A 43 -11.90 4.59 11.57
C PHE A 43 -13.05 5.26 10.83
N LEU A 44 -12.73 6.17 9.93
CA LEU A 44 -13.75 6.80 9.09
C LEU A 44 -14.37 5.79 8.12
N PRO A 45 -15.69 5.86 7.88
CA PRO A 45 -16.28 5.18 6.74
C PRO A 45 -15.66 5.67 5.43
N PHE A 46 -15.52 4.76 4.46
CA PHE A 46 -14.91 5.04 3.16
C PHE A 46 -15.39 6.37 2.55
N LYS A 47 -16.73 6.58 2.52
CA LYS A 47 -17.29 7.80 1.96
C LYS A 47 -16.73 9.06 2.62
N LYS A 48 -16.70 9.10 3.95
CA LYS A 48 -16.19 10.26 4.71
C LYS A 48 -14.67 10.45 4.53
N LEU A 49 -13.93 9.35 4.43
CA LEU A 49 -12.51 9.40 4.16
C LEU A 49 -12.24 10.00 2.77
N MET A 50 -13.00 9.57 1.76
CA MET A 50 -12.85 10.10 0.40
C MET A 50 -13.27 11.57 0.31
N ASP A 51 -14.35 11.98 1.01
CA ASP A 51 -14.77 13.39 1.07
C ASP A 51 -13.64 14.27 1.64
N LEU A 52 -12.90 13.77 2.64
CA LEU A 52 -11.73 14.44 3.20
C LEU A 52 -10.54 14.45 2.23
N PHE A 53 -10.27 13.32 1.55
CA PHE A 53 -9.12 13.17 0.66
C PHE A 53 -9.23 14.06 -0.58
N GLU A 54 -10.43 14.24 -1.12
CA GLU A 54 -10.72 15.08 -2.29
C GLU A 54 -10.52 16.58 -2.05
N GLU A 55 -10.37 17.00 -0.79
CA GLU A 55 -9.99 18.38 -0.46
C GLU A 55 -8.48 18.66 -0.79
N TYR A 56 -7.70 17.63 -1.13
CA TYR A 56 -6.26 17.71 -1.38
C TYR A 56 -5.90 17.19 -2.78
N PRO A 57 -4.90 17.78 -3.45
CA PRO A 57 -4.44 17.29 -4.75
C PRO A 57 -3.53 16.06 -4.56
N ILE A 58 -4.14 14.93 -4.23
CA ILE A 58 -3.46 13.65 -3.96
C ILE A 58 -3.96 12.55 -4.90
N VAL A 59 -3.17 11.51 -5.03
CA VAL A 59 -3.53 10.28 -5.75
C VAL A 59 -3.99 9.24 -4.74
N ILE A 60 -5.14 8.61 -4.99
CA ILE A 60 -5.82 7.73 -4.03
C ILE A 60 -5.99 6.35 -4.63
N GLY A 61 -5.62 5.30 -3.89
CA GLY A 61 -5.80 3.92 -4.34
C GLY A 61 -6.25 2.99 -3.24
N ALA A 62 -6.76 1.82 -3.62
CA ALA A 62 -7.03 0.76 -2.66
C ALA A 62 -5.82 -0.15 -2.53
N ALA A 63 -5.32 -0.33 -1.30
CA ALA A 63 -4.30 -1.32 -1.00
C ALA A 63 -4.92 -2.72 -0.99
N HIS A 64 -4.25 -3.67 -1.63
CA HIS A 64 -4.58 -5.10 -1.55
C HIS A 64 -6.09 -5.42 -1.38
N PRO A 65 -6.96 -5.04 -2.34
CA PRO A 65 -8.42 -4.97 -2.16
C PRO A 65 -9.06 -6.32 -1.81
N TYR A 66 -8.44 -7.44 -2.18
CA TYR A 66 -8.95 -8.79 -1.94
C TYR A 66 -8.28 -9.51 -0.76
N ARG A 67 -7.51 -8.79 0.07
CA ARG A 67 -6.90 -9.39 1.27
C ARG A 67 -7.96 -9.83 2.26
N GLU A 68 -7.75 -11.00 2.87
CA GLU A 68 -8.62 -11.54 3.91
C GLU A 68 -8.84 -10.52 5.05
N GLY A 69 -10.10 -10.34 5.44
CA GLY A 69 -10.54 -9.35 6.43
C GLY A 69 -10.73 -7.94 5.88
N GLY A 70 -10.50 -7.73 4.57
CA GLY A 70 -10.83 -6.49 3.86
C GLY A 70 -12.16 -6.62 3.12
N HIS A 71 -12.93 -5.51 3.05
CA HIS A 71 -14.25 -5.46 2.42
C HIS A 71 -14.32 -4.43 1.28
N ILE A 72 -13.17 -4.02 0.73
CA ILE A 72 -13.13 -3.04 -0.38
C ILE A 72 -13.99 -3.47 -1.57
N PRO A 73 -13.96 -4.74 -2.06
CA PRO A 73 -14.79 -5.13 -3.20
C PRO A 73 -16.30 -5.11 -2.95
N GLU A 74 -16.72 -5.04 -1.67
CA GLU A 74 -18.11 -4.98 -1.26
C GLU A 74 -18.68 -3.55 -1.26
N LEU A 75 -17.81 -2.54 -1.38
CA LEU A 75 -18.23 -1.15 -1.51
C LEU A 75 -19.04 -0.95 -2.82
N SER A 76 -19.93 0.02 -2.81
CA SER A 76 -20.73 0.32 -4.00
C SER A 76 -19.84 0.76 -5.18
N PHE A 77 -20.31 0.54 -6.40
CA PHE A 77 -19.60 0.98 -7.60
C PHE A 77 -19.29 2.49 -7.59
N GLU A 78 -20.23 3.30 -7.13
CA GLU A 78 -20.06 4.75 -7.04
C GLU A 78 -18.99 5.16 -6.00
N GLN A 79 -18.84 4.39 -4.93
CA GLN A 79 -17.75 4.59 -3.98
C GLN A 79 -16.41 4.22 -4.62
N LEU A 80 -16.31 3.04 -5.22
CA LEU A 80 -15.07 2.52 -5.81
C LEU A 80 -14.57 3.39 -6.98
N LYS A 81 -15.45 4.03 -7.75
CA LYS A 81 -15.08 4.96 -8.83
C LYS A 81 -14.28 6.19 -8.38
N ARG A 82 -14.24 6.46 -7.09
CA ARG A 82 -13.44 7.55 -6.50
C ARG A 82 -11.96 7.17 -6.36
N LEU A 83 -11.62 5.90 -6.57
CA LEU A 83 -10.24 5.43 -6.54
C LEU A 83 -9.53 5.75 -7.87
N HIS A 84 -8.26 6.08 -7.79
CA HIS A 84 -7.41 6.38 -8.94
C HIS A 84 -6.59 5.16 -9.39
N PHE A 85 -6.38 4.17 -8.53
CA PHE A 85 -5.69 2.91 -8.84
C PHE A 85 -6.01 1.80 -7.84
N LEU A 86 -5.68 0.56 -8.18
CA LEU A 86 -5.69 -0.59 -7.28
C LEU A 86 -4.28 -1.16 -7.14
N ASP A 87 -3.93 -1.61 -5.93
CA ASP A 87 -2.63 -2.22 -5.62
C ASP A 87 -2.71 -3.75 -5.65
N LEU A 88 -1.89 -4.36 -6.51
CA LEU A 88 -1.58 -5.79 -6.50
C LEU A 88 -0.39 -6.04 -5.59
N ASN A 89 -0.65 -6.45 -4.36
CA ASN A 89 0.30 -6.47 -3.26
C ASN A 89 1.23 -7.69 -3.27
N GLY A 90 2.47 -7.48 -2.87
CA GLY A 90 3.48 -8.55 -2.83
C GLY A 90 3.12 -9.72 -1.91
N LYS A 91 2.44 -9.49 -0.79
CA LYS A 91 1.98 -10.56 0.11
C LYS A 91 0.88 -11.40 -0.54
N ASP A 92 -0.03 -10.78 -1.26
CA ASP A 92 -1.13 -11.46 -1.94
C ASP A 92 -0.60 -12.33 -3.09
N ILE A 93 0.36 -11.80 -3.87
CA ILE A 93 1.07 -12.58 -4.90
C ILE A 93 1.79 -13.79 -4.30
N ALA A 94 2.46 -13.63 -3.16
CA ALA A 94 3.16 -14.73 -2.49
C ALA A 94 2.22 -15.82 -1.94
N LEU A 95 0.95 -15.49 -1.71
CA LEU A 95 -0.10 -16.43 -1.28
C LEU A 95 -0.70 -17.19 -2.47
N ASN A 96 -1.17 -16.48 -3.48
CA ASN A 96 -1.78 -17.04 -4.67
C ASN A 96 -1.78 -16.00 -5.80
N GLN A 97 -0.71 -15.98 -6.59
CA GLN A 97 -0.51 -14.99 -7.66
C GLN A 97 -1.69 -14.94 -8.62
N ASP A 98 -2.06 -16.08 -9.21
CA ASP A 98 -3.07 -16.14 -10.27
C ASP A 98 -4.42 -15.61 -9.79
N TYR A 99 -4.83 -15.99 -8.59
CA TYR A 99 -6.09 -15.53 -7.99
C TYR A 99 -6.12 -14.02 -7.78
N PHE A 100 -5.10 -13.46 -7.14
CA PHE A 100 -5.09 -12.03 -6.79
C PHE A 100 -4.87 -11.15 -8.02
N GLU A 101 -4.03 -11.58 -8.96
CA GLU A 101 -3.81 -10.89 -10.22
C GLU A 101 -5.11 -10.84 -11.06
N GLU A 102 -5.80 -11.97 -11.20
CA GLU A 102 -7.08 -12.04 -11.90
C GLU A 102 -8.14 -11.15 -11.23
N LYS A 103 -8.36 -11.30 -9.92
CA LYS A 103 -9.42 -10.56 -9.19
C LYS A 103 -9.18 -9.06 -9.18
N THR A 104 -7.95 -8.65 -8.87
CA THR A 104 -7.60 -7.21 -8.85
C THR A 104 -7.67 -6.63 -10.26
N GLY A 105 -7.19 -7.35 -11.28
CA GLY A 105 -7.28 -6.93 -12.67
C GLY A 105 -8.70 -6.80 -13.19
N MET A 106 -9.60 -7.74 -12.84
CA MET A 106 -11.01 -7.65 -13.17
C MET A 106 -11.68 -6.42 -12.54
N LEU A 107 -11.39 -6.14 -11.27
CA LEU A 107 -11.92 -4.97 -10.58
C LEU A 107 -11.37 -3.68 -11.19
N ALA A 108 -10.06 -3.60 -11.45
CA ALA A 108 -9.42 -2.46 -12.08
C ALA A 108 -10.04 -2.15 -13.46
N LYS A 109 -10.24 -3.18 -14.27
CA LYS A 109 -10.91 -3.07 -15.57
C LYS A 109 -12.37 -2.58 -15.43
N LYS A 110 -13.11 -3.11 -14.45
CA LYS A 110 -14.51 -2.71 -14.19
C LYS A 110 -14.61 -1.24 -13.79
N LEU A 111 -13.63 -0.73 -13.04
CA LEU A 111 -13.59 0.65 -12.55
C LEU A 111 -12.93 1.62 -13.54
N ASP A 112 -12.29 1.10 -14.59
CA ASP A 112 -11.48 1.86 -15.53
C ASP A 112 -10.33 2.61 -14.84
N VAL A 113 -9.62 1.92 -13.93
CA VAL A 113 -8.46 2.45 -13.22
C VAL A 113 -7.24 1.54 -13.41
N PRO A 114 -6.01 2.07 -13.35
CA PRO A 114 -4.80 1.26 -13.43
C PRO A 114 -4.68 0.30 -12.23
N MET A 115 -4.15 -0.90 -12.51
CA MET A 115 -3.62 -1.80 -11.49
C MET A 115 -2.11 -1.64 -11.45
N ILE A 116 -1.58 -1.23 -10.30
CA ILE A 116 -0.14 -1.14 -10.05
C ILE A 116 0.26 -2.16 -8.97
N SER A 117 1.52 -2.26 -8.67
CA SER A 117 1.99 -3.22 -7.67
C SER A 117 3.09 -2.64 -6.79
N GLY A 118 3.03 -2.99 -5.52
CA GLY A 118 4.01 -2.63 -4.51
C GLY A 118 4.33 -3.77 -3.56
N SER A 119 5.52 -3.73 -2.95
CA SER A 119 6.00 -4.79 -2.09
C SER A 119 5.38 -4.78 -0.68
N ASP A 120 4.75 -3.68 -0.25
CA ASP A 120 4.25 -3.51 1.12
C ASP A 120 5.33 -3.88 2.15
N THR A 121 6.50 -3.26 2.01
CA THR A 121 7.72 -3.67 2.69
C THR A 121 7.69 -3.37 4.19
N HIS A 122 7.74 -4.42 4.99
CA HIS A 122 7.90 -4.34 6.45
C HIS A 122 9.32 -4.69 6.91
N GLN A 123 10.07 -5.41 6.07
CA GLN A 123 11.44 -5.85 6.32
C GLN A 123 12.29 -5.69 5.06
N ALA A 124 13.54 -5.31 5.18
CA ALA A 124 14.43 -5.04 4.04
C ALA A 124 14.46 -6.16 2.99
N VAL A 125 14.34 -7.42 3.41
CA VAL A 125 14.29 -8.59 2.50
C VAL A 125 13.11 -8.55 1.52
N GLN A 126 12.06 -7.78 1.82
CA GLN A 126 10.87 -7.63 0.95
C GLN A 126 11.08 -6.63 -0.19
N TYR A 127 12.07 -5.75 -0.12
CA TYR A 127 12.25 -4.74 -1.16
C TYR A 127 12.29 -5.36 -2.55
N GLY A 128 11.45 -4.83 -3.44
CA GLY A 128 11.40 -5.23 -4.83
C GLY A 128 10.84 -6.63 -5.09
N CYS A 129 10.23 -7.30 -4.09
CA CYS A 129 9.58 -8.60 -4.31
C CYS A 129 8.49 -8.50 -5.38
N VAL A 130 7.76 -7.40 -5.39
CA VAL A 130 6.90 -6.97 -6.48
C VAL A 130 7.05 -5.46 -6.65
N ARG A 131 7.03 -4.96 -7.87
CA ARG A 131 7.17 -3.54 -8.17
C ARG A 131 6.51 -3.17 -9.50
N THR A 132 6.06 -1.94 -9.59
CA THR A 132 5.70 -1.30 -10.84
C THR A 132 6.93 -0.64 -11.44
N LYS A 133 7.29 -1.01 -12.67
CA LYS A 133 8.43 -0.45 -13.40
C LYS A 133 7.92 0.46 -14.51
N PHE A 134 8.19 1.74 -14.39
CA PHE A 134 7.88 2.74 -15.40
C PHE A 134 8.96 2.79 -16.48
N SER A 135 8.59 3.26 -17.67
CA SER A 135 9.50 3.35 -18.82
C SER A 135 10.55 4.46 -18.68
N HIS A 136 10.31 5.44 -17.81
CA HIS A 136 11.22 6.56 -17.54
C HIS A 136 11.16 6.99 -16.06
N SER A 137 12.02 7.92 -15.69
CA SER A 137 12.06 8.50 -14.35
C SER A 137 10.84 9.37 -14.11
N ILE A 138 10.23 9.22 -12.95
CA ILE A 138 9.05 9.99 -12.49
C ILE A 138 9.52 11.06 -11.52
N GLU A 139 9.13 12.30 -11.73
CA GLU A 139 9.58 13.45 -10.95
C GLU A 139 8.56 13.92 -9.91
N THR A 140 7.26 13.78 -10.19
CA THR A 140 6.17 14.23 -9.32
C THR A 140 5.09 13.19 -9.15
N VAL A 141 4.27 13.31 -8.09
CA VAL A 141 3.11 12.43 -7.87
C VAL A 141 2.07 12.59 -8.99
N GLN A 142 1.94 13.78 -9.54
CA GLN A 142 1.02 14.02 -10.66
C GLN A 142 1.51 13.31 -11.93
N GLU A 143 2.80 13.38 -12.24
CA GLU A 143 3.40 12.63 -13.35
C GLU A 143 3.25 11.13 -13.15
N LEU A 144 3.47 10.63 -11.91
CA LEU A 144 3.23 9.23 -11.56
C LEU A 144 1.81 8.80 -11.94
N TYR A 145 0.80 9.58 -11.56
CA TYR A 145 -0.58 9.28 -11.87
C TYR A 145 -0.88 9.33 -13.38
N GLU A 146 -0.33 10.30 -14.10
CA GLU A 146 -0.50 10.37 -15.56
C GLU A 146 0.12 9.15 -16.27
N GLU A 147 1.30 8.71 -15.84
CA GLU A 147 1.94 7.51 -16.42
C GLU A 147 1.19 6.22 -16.05
N MET A 148 0.62 6.14 -14.85
CA MET A 148 -0.28 5.04 -14.49
C MET A 148 -1.50 4.98 -15.42
N LYS A 149 -2.15 6.13 -15.70
CA LYS A 149 -3.32 6.21 -16.60
C LYS A 149 -2.98 5.83 -18.05
N LYS A 150 -1.78 6.19 -18.51
CA LYS A 150 -1.32 5.82 -19.85
C LYS A 150 -0.96 4.35 -20.00
N GLY A 151 -0.80 3.62 -18.90
CA GLY A 151 -0.33 2.24 -18.92
C GLY A 151 1.15 2.08 -19.29
N ASN A 152 1.97 3.14 -19.14
CA ASN A 152 3.39 3.15 -19.48
C ASN A 152 4.26 2.47 -18.41
N TYR A 153 3.85 1.30 -17.96
CA TYR A 153 4.55 0.54 -16.93
C TYR A 153 4.35 -0.96 -17.13
N GLU A 154 5.18 -1.73 -16.45
CA GLU A 154 5.03 -3.17 -16.27
C GLU A 154 5.04 -3.56 -14.79
N ILE A 155 4.27 -4.56 -14.42
CA ILE A 155 4.36 -5.18 -13.09
C ILE A 155 5.45 -6.24 -13.16
N VAL A 156 6.46 -6.12 -12.30
CA VAL A 156 7.58 -7.04 -12.24
C VAL A 156 7.54 -7.79 -10.92
N ILE A 157 7.38 -9.11 -11.00
CA ILE A 157 7.37 -10.02 -9.85
C ILE A 157 8.73 -10.70 -9.76
N SER A 158 9.36 -10.61 -8.59
CA SER A 158 10.63 -11.31 -8.32
C SER A 158 10.42 -12.83 -8.37
N PRO A 159 11.32 -13.59 -8.98
CA PRO A 159 11.29 -15.06 -8.88
C PRO A 159 11.33 -15.56 -7.43
N ASN A 160 11.86 -14.74 -6.53
CA ASN A 160 11.98 -15.02 -5.10
C ASN A 160 10.87 -14.35 -4.24
N ALA A 161 9.81 -13.78 -4.85
CA ALA A 161 8.80 -13.03 -4.12
C ALA A 161 8.20 -13.81 -2.94
N SER A 162 7.83 -15.09 -3.15
CA SER A 162 7.29 -15.94 -2.09
C SER A 162 8.29 -16.16 -0.95
N PHE A 163 9.57 -16.38 -1.24
CA PHE A 163 10.62 -16.51 -0.23
C PHE A 163 10.81 -15.20 0.56
N GLN A 164 10.92 -14.07 -0.15
CA GLN A 164 11.11 -12.75 0.45
C GLN A 164 9.96 -12.39 1.41
N VAL A 165 8.72 -12.59 0.98
CA VAL A 165 7.52 -12.30 1.79
C VAL A 165 7.40 -13.23 2.99
N LYS A 166 7.63 -14.55 2.81
CA LYS A 166 7.59 -15.52 3.91
C LYS A 166 8.66 -15.23 4.95
N THR A 167 9.88 -14.93 4.52
CA THR A 167 11.00 -14.55 5.41
C THR A 167 10.67 -13.29 6.20
N ALA A 168 10.17 -12.25 5.53
CA ALA A 168 9.73 -11.01 6.20
C ALA A 168 8.62 -11.28 7.24
N GLY A 169 7.68 -12.16 6.92
CA GLY A 169 6.62 -12.56 7.85
C GLY A 169 7.15 -13.27 9.10
N ILE A 170 8.14 -14.13 8.96
CA ILE A 170 8.82 -14.80 10.09
C ILE A 170 9.55 -13.77 10.94
N LEU A 171 10.34 -12.89 10.34
CA LEU A 171 11.06 -11.82 11.04
C LEU A 171 10.10 -10.90 11.79
N LYS A 172 9.00 -10.47 11.16
CA LYS A 172 7.98 -9.63 11.80
C LYS A 172 7.38 -10.31 13.04
N LYS A 173 7.08 -11.62 12.96
CA LYS A 173 6.56 -12.39 14.09
C LYS A 173 7.60 -12.51 15.21
N ALA A 174 8.85 -12.83 14.87
CA ALA A 174 9.93 -12.96 15.85
C ALA A 174 10.20 -11.64 16.57
N LEU A 175 10.25 -10.51 15.86
CA LEU A 175 10.45 -9.19 16.47
C LEU A 175 9.28 -8.79 17.39
N LYS A 176 8.04 -9.10 17.01
CA LYS A 176 6.89 -8.89 17.88
C LYS A 176 6.99 -9.71 19.18
N GLU A 177 7.42 -10.98 19.08
CA GLU A 177 7.55 -11.86 20.24
C GLU A 177 8.66 -11.37 21.18
N ILE A 178 9.81 -10.96 20.63
CA ILE A 178 10.90 -10.35 21.40
C ILE A 178 10.40 -9.11 22.16
N HIS A 179 9.63 -8.24 21.46
CA HIS A 179 9.04 -7.05 22.10
C HIS A 179 8.06 -7.42 23.22
N ASN A 180 7.17 -8.39 22.99
CA ASN A 180 6.21 -8.86 23.99
C ASN A 180 6.90 -9.45 25.24
N LEU A 181 8.07 -10.06 25.08
CA LEU A 181 8.91 -10.58 26.16
C LEU A 181 9.76 -9.49 26.85
N GLY A 182 9.59 -8.22 26.50
CA GLY A 182 10.34 -7.10 27.07
C GLY A 182 11.73 -6.89 26.48
N GLY A 183 12.05 -7.54 25.36
CA GLY A 183 13.31 -7.35 24.65
C GLY A 183 13.34 -6.07 23.84
N ASP A 184 14.50 -5.42 23.80
CA ASP A 184 14.77 -4.24 22.96
C ASP A 184 15.45 -4.67 21.65
N TYR A 185 14.63 -4.96 20.62
CA TYR A 185 15.14 -5.32 19.29
C TYR A 185 15.81 -4.14 18.56
N VAL A 186 15.55 -2.90 18.98
CA VAL A 186 16.17 -1.70 18.38
C VAL A 186 17.65 -1.67 18.76
N SER A 187 17.99 -1.96 20.02
CA SER A 187 19.38 -2.01 20.46
C SER A 187 20.18 -3.10 19.73
N VAL A 188 19.55 -4.23 19.42
CA VAL A 188 20.19 -5.32 18.64
C VAL A 188 20.49 -4.88 17.20
N LEU A 189 19.58 -4.11 16.56
CA LEU A 189 19.76 -3.63 15.19
C LEU A 189 20.79 -2.48 15.10
N VAL A 190 20.87 -1.64 16.12
CA VAL A 190 21.74 -0.45 16.14
C VAL A 190 23.18 -0.81 16.57
N ASN A 191 23.36 -1.80 17.42
CA ASN A 191 24.68 -2.19 17.93
C ASN A 191 25.51 -3.05 16.96
N GLN A 192 24.98 -3.46 15.81
CA GLN A 192 25.73 -4.20 14.78
C GLN A 192 26.79 -3.35 14.05
N ASN A 193 26.89 -2.04 14.31
CA ASN A 193 27.89 -1.17 13.69
C ASN A 193 29.18 -1.00 14.52
N ASN A 194 29.37 -1.76 15.58
CA ASN A 194 30.53 -1.64 16.48
C ASN A 194 31.40 -2.93 16.56
N GLU A 195 31.28 -3.85 15.61
CA GLU A 195 32.21 -4.99 15.47
C GLU A 195 33.05 -4.90 14.19
#